data_2eadbf0d7ce32ada67c14ca27ccc0193
#
_entry.id   2eadbf0d7ce32ada67c14ca27ccc0193
#
_cell.length_a   1.000
_cell.length_b   1.000
_cell.length_c   1.000
_cell.angle_alpha   90.00
_cell.angle_beta   90.00
_cell.angle_gamma   90.00
#
_symmetry.space_group_name_H-M   'P 1'
#
loop_
_entity.id
_entity.type
_entity.pdbx_description
1 polymer ?
#
loop_
_entity_poly.entity_id
_entity_poly.type
_entity_poly.pdbx_seq_one_letter_code
_entity_poly.pdbx_strand_id
1 'polypeptide(L)'
;FQEGVLIPVVKLVAGGETRQDILDILAANSRLPNSNWGDLNGQLNALDLGEKRLNALLDQYGEQIIDEAFDAFSVRAEALMREAVAALPDGTYAFEDYLDNDGIVDERLTVALDLTIAGETMVLDFS
;
A
#
# COMPACT_ATOMS: atom_id res chain seq x y z
N PHE A 1 11.39 1.25 -16.74
CA PHE A 1 11.61 0.01 -17.51
C PHE A 1 12.95 -0.65 -17.24
N GLN A 2 13.90 0.04 -16.64
CA GLN A 2 15.24 -0.50 -16.40
C GLN A 2 15.38 -1.24 -15.06
N GLU A 3 14.34 -1.29 -14.24
CA GLU A 3 14.42 -1.81 -12.88
C GLU A 3 13.30 -2.79 -12.52
N GLY A 4 12.49 -3.21 -13.48
CA GLY A 4 11.34 -4.06 -13.21
C GLY A 4 11.58 -5.51 -13.59
N VAL A 5 11.55 -6.40 -12.60
CA VAL A 5 11.33 -7.83 -12.83
C VAL A 5 9.85 -8.10 -12.63
N LEU A 6 9.15 -8.46 -13.69
CA LEU A 6 7.77 -8.90 -13.59
C LEU A 6 7.74 -10.37 -13.18
N ILE A 7 7.41 -10.64 -11.93
CA ILE A 7 7.22 -11.98 -11.40
C ILE A 7 5.71 -12.22 -11.23
N PRO A 8 5.16 -13.33 -11.75
CA PRO A 8 3.78 -13.69 -11.50
C PRO A 8 3.56 -13.99 -10.00
N VAL A 9 2.31 -14.16 -9.59
CA VAL A 9 2.01 -14.55 -8.21
C VAL A 9 2.65 -15.90 -7.90
N VAL A 10 3.69 -15.88 -7.07
CA VAL A 10 4.44 -17.05 -6.62
C VAL A 10 4.52 -17.07 -5.10
N LYS A 11 4.63 -18.25 -4.52
CA LYS A 11 4.87 -18.40 -3.08
C LYS A 11 6.34 -18.19 -2.78
N LEU A 12 6.68 -17.07 -2.14
CA LEU A 12 8.05 -16.81 -1.66
C LEU A 12 8.39 -17.66 -0.44
N VAL A 13 7.41 -17.90 0.44
CA VAL A 13 7.53 -18.83 1.56
C VAL A 13 6.50 -19.94 1.39
N ALA A 14 6.92 -21.18 1.51
CA ALA A 14 6.06 -22.34 1.41
C ALA A 14 6.43 -23.38 2.49
N GLY A 15 5.44 -23.76 3.32
CA GLY A 15 5.67 -24.69 4.43
C GLY A 15 6.66 -24.18 5.48
N GLY A 16 6.75 -22.86 5.65
CA GLY A 16 7.70 -22.23 6.58
C GLY A 16 9.12 -22.05 6.02
N GLU A 17 9.38 -22.50 4.79
CA GLU A 17 10.70 -22.38 4.16
C GLU A 17 10.67 -21.33 3.03
N THR A 18 11.69 -20.48 3.01
CA THR A 18 11.88 -19.49 1.96
C THR A 18 12.39 -20.16 0.67
N ARG A 19 11.78 -19.81 -0.45
CA ARG A 19 12.14 -20.31 -1.77
C ARG A 19 13.38 -19.60 -2.30
N GLN A 20 14.53 -20.27 -2.16
CA GLN A 20 15.82 -19.71 -2.58
C GLN A 20 15.87 -19.44 -4.08
N ASP A 21 15.25 -20.28 -4.91
CA ASP A 21 15.15 -20.10 -6.36
C ASP A 21 14.47 -18.76 -6.75
N ILE A 22 13.44 -18.35 -6.01
CA ILE A 22 12.77 -17.06 -6.23
C ILE A 22 13.66 -15.89 -5.80
N LEU A 23 14.36 -16.04 -4.67
CA LEU A 23 15.31 -15.02 -4.20
C LEU A 23 16.47 -14.82 -5.18
N ASP A 24 17.00 -15.90 -5.74
CA ASP A 24 18.09 -15.86 -6.71
C ASP A 24 17.65 -15.14 -8.00
N ILE A 25 16.42 -15.37 -8.46
CA ILE A 25 15.84 -14.63 -9.60
C ILE A 25 15.74 -13.14 -9.28
N LEU A 26 15.23 -12.75 -8.10
CA LEU A 26 15.14 -11.37 -7.69
C LEU A 26 16.51 -10.71 -7.60
N ALA A 27 17.46 -11.37 -6.97
CA ALA A 27 18.84 -10.87 -6.81
C ALA A 27 19.55 -10.69 -8.14
N ALA A 28 19.43 -11.67 -9.06
CA ALA A 28 20.07 -11.63 -10.38
C ALA A 28 19.55 -10.49 -11.28
N ASN A 29 18.35 -10.00 -11.03
CA ASN A 29 17.69 -8.95 -11.80
C ASN A 29 17.63 -7.60 -11.08
N SER A 30 18.34 -7.45 -9.96
CA SER A 30 18.41 -6.21 -9.19
C SER A 30 19.79 -5.57 -9.31
N ARG A 31 19.83 -4.23 -9.36
CA ARG A 31 21.07 -3.46 -9.24
C ARG A 31 21.57 -3.36 -7.78
N LEU A 32 20.67 -3.54 -6.82
CA LEU A 32 20.94 -3.44 -5.39
C LEU A 32 20.44 -4.69 -4.64
N PRO A 33 20.97 -5.89 -4.94
CA PRO A 33 20.43 -7.14 -4.41
C PRO A 33 20.45 -7.20 -2.87
N ASN A 34 21.48 -6.66 -2.23
CA ASN A 34 21.58 -6.66 -0.76
C ASN A 34 20.54 -5.74 -0.09
N SER A 35 20.26 -4.58 -0.70
CA SER A 35 19.22 -3.66 -0.20
C SER A 35 17.84 -4.29 -0.34
N ASN A 36 17.53 -4.83 -1.52
CA ASN A 36 16.27 -5.50 -1.78
C ASN A 36 16.04 -6.71 -0.85
N TRP A 37 17.12 -7.45 -0.56
CA TRP A 37 17.04 -8.54 0.43
C TRP A 37 16.74 -8.02 1.84
N GLY A 38 17.36 -6.90 2.24
CA GLY A 38 17.07 -6.25 3.53
C GLY A 38 15.60 -5.84 3.65
N ASP A 39 15.06 -5.20 2.61
CA ASP A 39 13.66 -4.77 2.56
C ASP A 39 12.69 -5.95 2.58
N LEU A 40 12.99 -6.98 1.79
CA LEU A 40 12.17 -8.20 1.75
C LEU A 40 12.17 -8.95 3.09
N ASN A 41 13.32 -9.06 3.74
CA ASN A 41 13.40 -9.60 5.10
C ASN A 41 12.61 -8.78 6.11
N GLY A 42 12.65 -7.45 6.01
CA GLY A 42 11.83 -6.57 6.83
C GLY A 42 10.33 -6.87 6.67
N GLN A 43 9.88 -7.05 5.42
CA GLN A 43 8.49 -7.40 5.12
C GLN A 43 8.11 -8.79 5.68
N LEU A 44 8.95 -9.81 5.47
CA LEU A 44 8.70 -11.16 5.99
C LEU A 44 8.64 -11.18 7.52
N ASN A 45 9.55 -10.48 8.20
CA ASN A 45 9.53 -10.37 9.66
C ASN A 45 8.29 -9.61 10.17
N ALA A 46 7.83 -8.59 9.45
CA ALA A 46 6.61 -7.87 9.79
C ALA A 46 5.37 -8.77 9.69
N LEU A 47 5.30 -9.61 8.65
CA LEU A 47 4.22 -10.59 8.48
C LEU A 47 4.22 -11.65 9.58
N ASP A 48 5.37 -12.21 9.92
CA ASP A 48 5.51 -13.18 11.02
C ASP A 48 5.10 -12.58 12.38
N LEU A 49 5.50 -11.35 12.65
CA LEU A 49 5.09 -10.64 13.86
C LEU A 49 3.59 -10.33 13.85
N GLY A 50 3.04 -9.93 12.70
CA GLY A 50 1.62 -9.66 12.50
C GLY A 50 0.77 -10.91 12.77
N GLU A 51 1.16 -12.05 12.19
CA GLU A 51 0.51 -13.34 12.42
C GLU A 51 0.50 -13.73 13.91
N LYS A 52 1.66 -13.65 14.57
CA LYS A 52 1.77 -13.97 16.00
C LYS A 52 0.88 -13.09 16.87
N ARG A 53 0.82 -11.78 16.58
CA ARG A 53 0.00 -10.83 17.32
C ARG A 53 -1.49 -11.04 17.08
N LEU A 54 -1.87 -11.30 15.83
CA LEU A 54 -3.27 -11.56 15.49
C LEU A 54 -3.74 -12.86 16.15
N ASN A 55 -2.95 -13.94 16.08
CA ASN A 55 -3.28 -15.19 16.76
C ASN A 55 -3.44 -15.00 18.27
N ALA A 56 -2.56 -14.22 18.92
CA ALA A 56 -2.72 -13.90 20.35
C ALA A 56 -4.00 -13.15 20.67
N LEU A 57 -4.46 -12.25 19.79
CA LEU A 57 -5.75 -11.56 19.94
C LEU A 57 -6.92 -12.53 19.74
N LEU A 58 -6.84 -13.41 18.73
CA LEU A 58 -7.85 -14.43 18.48
C LEU A 58 -7.98 -15.41 19.67
N ASP A 59 -6.85 -15.83 20.24
CA ASP A 59 -6.84 -16.68 21.45
C ASP A 59 -7.45 -15.98 22.68
N GLN A 60 -7.23 -14.66 22.80
CA GLN A 60 -7.70 -13.88 23.94
C GLN A 60 -9.19 -13.51 23.85
N TYR A 61 -9.66 -13.13 22.67
CA TYR A 61 -10.99 -12.54 22.47
C TYR A 61 -11.94 -13.40 21.65
N GLY A 62 -11.43 -14.36 20.88
CA GLY A 62 -12.19 -15.16 19.94
C GLY A 62 -12.41 -14.47 18.58
N GLU A 63 -12.66 -15.27 17.56
CA GLU A 63 -12.80 -14.83 16.16
C GLU A 63 -13.93 -13.81 15.99
N GLN A 64 -15.09 -14.08 16.60
CA GLN A 64 -16.26 -13.20 16.46
C GLN A 64 -15.98 -11.78 16.95
N ILE A 65 -15.34 -11.62 18.11
CA ILE A 65 -15.04 -10.28 18.65
C ILE A 65 -14.02 -9.56 17.79
N ILE A 66 -13.06 -10.27 17.22
CA ILE A 66 -12.05 -9.67 16.32
C ILE A 66 -12.71 -9.20 15.03
N ASP A 67 -13.61 -9.99 14.42
CA ASP A 67 -14.36 -9.59 13.21
C ASP A 67 -15.24 -8.36 13.49
N GLU A 68 -16.01 -8.38 14.59
CA GLU A 68 -16.80 -7.22 15.03
C GLU A 68 -15.94 -5.96 15.27
N ALA A 69 -14.71 -6.13 15.78
CA ALA A 69 -13.79 -5.02 15.98
C ALA A 69 -13.26 -4.45 14.65
N PHE A 70 -12.96 -5.28 13.64
CA PHE A 70 -12.57 -4.81 12.32
C PHE A 70 -13.69 -4.01 11.65
N ASP A 71 -14.94 -4.49 11.73
CA ASP A 71 -16.10 -3.77 11.22
C ASP A 71 -16.29 -2.44 11.94
N ALA A 72 -16.20 -2.43 13.27
CA ALA A 72 -16.31 -1.22 14.08
C ALA A 72 -15.21 -0.20 13.77
N PHE A 73 -13.97 -0.65 13.55
CA PHE A 73 -12.87 0.23 13.13
C PHE A 73 -13.10 0.83 11.75
N SER A 74 -13.62 0.05 10.80
CA SER A 74 -13.93 0.52 9.45
C SER A 74 -15.00 1.62 9.48
N VAL A 75 -16.11 1.38 10.21
CA VAL A 75 -17.19 2.36 10.38
C VAL A 75 -16.67 3.64 11.07
N ARG A 76 -15.83 3.49 12.11
CA ARG A 76 -15.28 4.63 12.83
C ARG A 76 -14.28 5.41 11.97
N ALA A 77 -13.44 4.73 11.19
CA ALA A 77 -12.49 5.38 10.29
C ALA A 77 -13.22 6.20 9.22
N GLU A 78 -14.29 5.65 8.64
CA GLU A 78 -15.16 6.38 7.71
C GLU A 78 -15.78 7.62 8.36
N ALA A 79 -16.36 7.49 9.55
CA ALA A 79 -16.96 8.61 10.25
C ALA A 79 -15.95 9.73 10.55
N LEU A 80 -14.76 9.39 11.02
CA LEU A 80 -13.69 10.36 11.28
C LEU A 80 -13.20 11.04 9.98
N MET A 81 -13.11 10.29 8.89
CA MET A 81 -12.74 10.87 7.61
C MET A 81 -13.80 11.85 7.09
N ARG A 82 -15.09 11.49 7.16
CA ARG A 82 -16.20 12.37 6.80
C ARG A 82 -16.23 13.64 7.64
N GLU A 83 -16.02 13.52 8.95
CA GLU A 83 -15.91 14.68 9.84
C GLU A 83 -14.74 15.59 9.46
N ALA A 84 -13.57 15.01 9.13
CA ALA A 84 -12.41 15.76 8.71
C ALA A 84 -12.65 16.48 7.36
N VAL A 85 -13.33 15.83 6.41
CA VAL A 85 -13.69 16.43 5.12
C VAL A 85 -14.70 17.55 5.32
N ALA A 86 -15.72 17.35 6.15
CA ALA A 86 -16.75 18.37 6.46
C ALA A 86 -16.17 19.63 7.13
N ALA A 87 -14.99 19.54 7.74
CA ALA A 87 -14.30 20.70 8.31
C ALA A 87 -13.56 21.56 7.28
N LEU A 88 -13.42 21.07 6.05
CA LEU A 88 -12.80 21.80 4.94
C LEU A 88 -13.84 22.66 4.23
N PRO A 89 -13.45 23.83 3.66
CA PRO A 89 -14.36 24.63 2.86
C PRO A 89 -14.84 23.90 1.60
N ASP A 90 -16.14 23.99 1.30
CA ASP A 90 -16.67 23.52 0.03
C ASP A 90 -16.04 24.28 -1.15
N GLY A 91 -15.74 23.58 -2.22
CA GLY A 91 -15.16 24.19 -3.41
C GLY A 91 -14.45 23.19 -4.31
N THR A 92 -13.96 23.71 -5.43
CA THR A 92 -13.09 22.96 -6.34
C THR A 92 -11.71 23.63 -6.34
N TYR A 93 -10.68 22.81 -6.13
CA TYR A 93 -9.28 23.21 -6.00
C TYR A 93 -8.48 22.49 -7.07
N ALA A 94 -7.87 23.25 -7.98
CA ALA A 94 -7.03 22.72 -9.04
C ALA A 94 -5.55 22.80 -8.64
N PHE A 95 -4.80 21.75 -8.93
CA PHE A 95 -3.35 21.70 -8.75
C PHE A 95 -2.70 20.93 -9.89
N GLU A 96 -1.55 21.40 -10.32
CA GLU A 96 -0.73 20.72 -11.32
C GLU A 96 0.69 20.54 -10.80
N ASP A 97 1.25 19.36 -11.07
CA ASP A 97 2.66 19.04 -10.85
C ASP A 97 3.20 18.26 -12.05
N TYR A 98 4.49 18.04 -12.09
CA TYR A 98 5.15 17.50 -13.26
C TYR A 98 6.12 16.39 -12.86
N LEU A 99 6.08 15.29 -13.61
CA LEU A 99 7.17 14.32 -13.66
C LEU A 99 8.13 14.73 -14.77
N ASP A 100 9.43 14.50 -14.57
CA ASP A 100 10.44 14.93 -15.54
C ASP A 100 10.27 14.23 -16.89
N ASN A 101 10.01 12.93 -16.88
CA ASN A 101 9.70 12.11 -18.06
C ASN A 101 9.20 10.71 -17.64
N ASP A 102 8.81 9.88 -18.61
CA ASP A 102 8.38 8.48 -18.39
C ASP A 102 9.52 7.45 -18.60
N GLY A 103 10.74 7.93 -18.83
CA GLY A 103 11.88 7.09 -19.16
C GLY A 103 11.94 6.63 -20.63
N ILE A 104 10.98 7.03 -21.48
CA ILE A 104 10.89 6.73 -22.92
C ILE A 104 10.99 8.00 -23.74
N VAL A 105 10.22 9.01 -23.37
CA VAL A 105 10.16 10.33 -24.03
C VAL A 105 10.69 11.36 -23.05
N ASP A 106 11.61 12.22 -23.51
CA ASP A 106 12.18 13.31 -22.70
C ASP A 106 11.26 14.54 -22.72
N GLU A 107 10.02 14.34 -22.29
CA GLU A 107 9.01 15.37 -22.16
C GLU A 107 8.41 15.32 -20.75
N ARG A 108 8.08 16.48 -20.19
CA ARG A 108 7.40 16.56 -18.91
C ARG A 108 5.99 15.98 -18.99
N LEU A 109 5.68 15.12 -18.04
CA LEU A 109 4.34 14.59 -17.88
C LEU A 109 3.60 15.40 -16.82
N THR A 110 2.52 16.04 -17.22
CA THR A 110 1.66 16.80 -16.29
C THR A 110 0.83 15.82 -15.45
N VAL A 111 0.83 16.03 -14.15
CA VAL A 111 -0.12 15.41 -13.21
C VAL A 111 -1.06 16.51 -12.75
N ALA A 112 -2.26 16.54 -13.30
CA ALA A 112 -3.29 17.47 -12.91
C ALA A 112 -4.26 16.81 -11.91
N LEU A 113 -4.71 17.58 -10.93
CA LEU A 113 -5.69 17.14 -9.94
C LEU A 113 -6.74 18.23 -9.79
N ASP A 114 -8.01 17.88 -10.01
CA ASP A 114 -9.16 18.63 -9.55
C ASP A 114 -9.75 17.99 -8.30
N LEU A 115 -9.65 18.70 -7.17
CA LEU A 115 -10.19 18.28 -5.89
C LEU A 115 -11.51 19.03 -5.63
N THR A 116 -12.62 18.31 -5.60
CA THR A 116 -13.93 18.86 -5.24
C THR A 116 -14.34 18.42 -3.86
N ILE A 117 -14.65 19.39 -2.99
CA ILE A 117 -15.18 19.18 -1.63
C ILE A 117 -16.62 19.68 -1.60
N ALA A 118 -17.53 18.81 -1.14
CA ALA A 118 -18.94 19.13 -0.98
C ALA A 118 -19.50 18.44 0.29
N GLY A 119 -19.68 19.20 1.36
CA GLY A 119 -20.05 18.71 2.67
C GLY A 119 -19.01 17.71 3.20
N GLU A 120 -19.41 16.46 3.38
CA GLU A 120 -18.52 15.36 3.87
C GLU A 120 -17.94 14.49 2.72
N THR A 121 -18.08 14.95 1.48
CA THR A 121 -17.62 14.22 0.31
C THR A 121 -16.43 14.93 -0.33
N MET A 122 -15.42 14.14 -0.70
CA MET A 122 -14.23 14.59 -1.41
C MET A 122 -14.05 13.75 -2.67
N VAL A 123 -13.89 14.40 -3.82
CA VAL A 123 -13.64 13.76 -5.10
C VAL A 123 -12.30 14.25 -5.64
N LEU A 124 -11.41 13.32 -5.96
CA LEU A 124 -10.11 13.58 -6.59
C LEU A 124 -10.22 13.12 -8.04
N ASP A 125 -10.08 14.05 -8.98
CA ASP A 125 -10.11 13.78 -10.40
C ASP A 125 -8.71 14.06 -11.00
N PHE A 126 -8.13 13.03 -11.59
CA PHE A 126 -6.81 13.07 -12.24
C PHE A 126 -6.90 12.98 -13.77
N SER A 127 -8.06 13.24 -14.35
CA SER A 127 -8.29 13.14 -15.81
C SER A 127 -7.80 14.36 -16.60
#